data_8bcf3f03cee31726b14aa14c43340a32
#
_entry.id   8bcf3f03cee31726b14aa14c43340a32
#
_cell.length_a   1.000
_cell.length_b   1.000
_cell.length_c   1.000
_cell.angle_alpha   90.00
_cell.angle_beta   90.00
_cell.angle_gamma   90.00
#
_symmetry.space_group_name_H-M   'P 1'
#
loop_
_entity.id
_entity.type
_entity.pdbx_description
1 polymer ?
#
loop_
_entity_poly.entity_id
_entity_poly.type
_entity_poly.pdbx_seq_one_letter_code
_entity_poly.pdbx_strand_id
1 'polypeptide(L)'
;MLAVGLPALATPSGVFSDDDGLPSEQHLEQLFTLGVVQGCGGTQSCPQSTLSRAEAAAIVFRMIEILTGELLAAEPTADTFTDDDALWDGAASPYIEGLAGAGVVNGCNPSGSLFCPLRQMTRGEAITILFRAFDLPITTGDAIHFIDVGSVYYADAVRAAVAAGLLDVSTQMFRGELAITRGEFAIWLTAAAGLDVCRDDPFTEGRRAALFAEFPAQRFTAYAWDAETGCTYSLNPDNRQPTASVFKVMVMAGTLHEAQLAGRAVSPQELGWLQPMISFSANEPVRSLWSHFGGAPWFNVQADTFGLDETTIVGDYETIWGRTSTSARDQVDLLRQILFREFGPFDEASQNLAWKLMTDIDPAQRWGVGTFAPAGSIVAQKNGFAGVTANSVGAVILPSGRGYALAVLSTGWSYWPNGVPAVDTIAGWVHAALGTEPGTRYENQ
;
A
#
# COMPACT_ATOMS: atom_id res chain seq x y z
N MET A 1 14.86 -27.24 21.72
CA MET A 1 14.58 -26.18 20.73
C MET A 1 13.14 -25.75 20.95
N LEU A 2 12.92 -24.67 21.67
CA LEU A 2 11.61 -24.07 21.83
C LEU A 2 11.28 -23.39 20.49
N ALA A 3 10.28 -23.91 19.78
CA ALA A 3 9.66 -23.19 18.69
C ALA A 3 9.02 -21.92 19.31
N VAL A 4 9.66 -20.79 19.13
CA VAL A 4 9.01 -19.50 19.34
C VAL A 4 8.05 -19.39 18.14
N GLY A 5 6.81 -19.83 18.33
CA GLY A 5 5.73 -19.50 17.42
C GLY A 5 5.68 -17.98 17.37
N LEU A 6 5.81 -17.39 16.18
CA LEU A 6 5.41 -16.00 15.98
C LEU A 6 3.98 -15.90 16.52
N PRO A 7 3.65 -14.87 17.32
CA PRO A 7 2.25 -14.64 17.62
C PRO A 7 1.54 -14.59 16.29
N ALA A 8 0.44 -15.34 16.15
CA ALA A 8 -0.48 -15.09 15.05
C ALA A 8 -0.68 -13.58 15.05
N LEU A 9 -0.57 -12.95 13.88
CA LEU A 9 -0.98 -11.55 13.73
C LEU A 9 -2.33 -11.48 14.41
N ALA A 10 -2.41 -10.71 15.50
CA ALA A 10 -3.69 -10.54 16.17
C ALA A 10 -4.62 -10.04 15.09
N THR A 11 -5.67 -10.82 14.80
CA THR A 11 -6.73 -10.32 13.94
C THR A 11 -7.20 -9.04 14.60
N PRO A 12 -7.16 -7.88 13.91
CA PRO A 12 -7.76 -6.69 14.44
C PRO A 12 -9.18 -7.07 14.91
N SER A 13 -9.59 -6.59 16.05
CA SER A 13 -10.94 -6.83 16.57
C SER A 13 -11.94 -5.97 15.81
N GLY A 14 -12.00 -6.13 14.50
CA GLY A 14 -12.92 -5.46 13.60
C GLY A 14 -14.34 -6.02 13.70
N VAL A 15 -15.29 -5.33 13.11
CA VAL A 15 -16.68 -5.78 12.99
C VAL A 15 -16.78 -6.93 12.00
N PHE A 16 -15.93 -6.90 10.97
CA PHE A 16 -15.91 -7.91 9.91
C PHE A 16 -14.74 -8.86 10.09
N SER A 17 -14.92 -10.10 9.66
CA SER A 17 -13.93 -11.18 9.83
C SER A 17 -13.27 -11.62 8.51
N ASP A 18 -13.67 -11.04 7.39
CA ASP A 18 -13.20 -11.40 6.05
C ASP A 18 -12.40 -10.29 5.36
N ASP A 19 -12.17 -9.18 6.04
CA ASP A 19 -11.35 -8.06 5.56
C ASP A 19 -10.07 -7.86 6.38
N ASP A 20 -9.86 -8.67 7.42
CA ASP A 20 -8.68 -8.63 8.28
C ASP A 20 -7.38 -8.60 7.48
N GLY A 21 -6.55 -7.56 7.70
CA GLY A 21 -5.27 -7.37 7.03
C GLY A 21 -5.36 -6.92 5.57
N LEU A 22 -6.55 -6.62 5.06
CA LEU A 22 -6.71 -6.04 3.73
C LEU A 22 -6.60 -4.51 3.77
N PRO A 23 -6.09 -3.86 2.70
CA PRO A 23 -6.02 -2.40 2.62
C PRO A 23 -7.36 -1.69 2.81
N SER A 24 -8.45 -2.38 2.54
CA SER A 24 -9.82 -1.86 2.67
C SER A 24 -10.41 -1.99 4.07
N GLU A 25 -9.78 -2.69 5.00
CA GLU A 25 -10.33 -2.99 6.33
C GLU A 25 -10.78 -1.74 7.06
N GLN A 26 -9.88 -0.81 7.35
CA GLN A 26 -10.20 0.43 8.08
C GLN A 26 -11.26 1.29 7.37
N HIS A 27 -11.27 1.29 6.05
CA HIS A 27 -12.24 2.01 5.26
C HIS A 27 -13.64 1.40 5.38
N LEU A 28 -13.75 0.06 5.30
CA LEU A 28 -15.01 -0.65 5.47
C LEU A 28 -15.55 -0.54 6.91
N GLU A 29 -14.68 -0.68 7.90
CA GLU A 29 -15.01 -0.53 9.32
C GLU A 29 -15.53 0.89 9.65
N GLN A 30 -14.86 1.91 9.13
CA GLN A 30 -15.27 3.31 9.29
C GLN A 30 -16.64 3.57 8.63
N LEU A 31 -16.80 3.12 7.38
CA LEU A 31 -18.08 3.27 6.66
C LEU A 31 -19.22 2.50 7.33
N PHE A 32 -18.94 1.35 7.93
CA PHE A 32 -19.91 0.59 8.72
C PHE A 32 -20.30 1.35 10.00
N THR A 33 -19.32 1.86 10.74
CA THR A 33 -19.55 2.65 11.96
C THR A 33 -20.39 3.89 11.67
N LEU A 34 -20.20 4.51 10.50
CA LEU A 34 -21.00 5.63 10.03
C LEU A 34 -22.37 5.20 9.50
N GLY A 35 -22.67 3.91 9.37
CA GLY A 35 -23.93 3.42 8.79
C GLY A 35 -24.03 3.53 7.27
N VAL A 36 -22.93 3.85 6.58
CA VAL A 36 -22.85 4.01 5.12
C VAL A 36 -22.89 2.67 4.40
N VAL A 37 -22.12 1.70 4.89
CA VAL A 37 -22.13 0.34 4.37
C VAL A 37 -22.75 -0.62 5.37
N GLN A 38 -23.25 -1.74 4.84
CA GLN A 38 -23.67 -2.90 5.62
C GLN A 38 -22.85 -4.10 5.19
N GLY A 39 -22.71 -5.09 6.06
CA GLY A 39 -22.09 -6.36 5.69
C GLY A 39 -22.88 -7.08 4.59
N CYS A 40 -22.24 -8.05 3.94
CA CYS A 40 -22.90 -8.91 2.95
C CYS A 40 -23.55 -10.17 3.56
N GLY A 41 -23.45 -10.32 4.90
CA GLY A 41 -24.07 -11.40 5.68
C GLY A 41 -23.24 -11.76 6.91
N GLY A 42 -23.89 -11.85 8.08
CA GLY A 42 -23.21 -12.10 9.35
C GLY A 42 -22.12 -11.07 9.66
N THR A 43 -20.90 -11.53 9.90
CA THR A 43 -19.71 -10.69 10.16
C THR A 43 -18.83 -10.56 8.92
N GLN A 44 -19.41 -10.48 7.72
CA GLN A 44 -18.65 -10.39 6.47
C GLN A 44 -18.90 -9.06 5.76
N SER A 45 -17.85 -8.42 5.31
CA SER A 45 -17.86 -7.21 4.48
C SER A 45 -17.81 -7.51 2.99
N CYS A 46 -17.35 -8.71 2.62
CA CYS A 46 -17.12 -9.19 1.25
C CYS A 46 -16.24 -8.24 0.41
N PRO A 47 -15.03 -7.87 0.86
CA PRO A 47 -14.23 -6.82 0.24
C PRO A 47 -13.83 -7.12 -1.20
N GLN A 48 -13.70 -8.39 -1.56
CA GLN A 48 -13.32 -8.83 -2.91
C GLN A 48 -14.52 -8.98 -3.87
N SER A 49 -15.75 -8.92 -3.35
CA SER A 49 -16.95 -8.96 -4.19
C SER A 49 -17.13 -7.65 -4.94
N THR A 50 -17.60 -7.75 -6.18
CA THR A 50 -17.93 -6.57 -7.00
C THR A 50 -19.23 -5.92 -6.54
N LEU A 51 -19.33 -4.60 -6.70
CA LEU A 51 -20.53 -3.83 -6.42
C LEU A 51 -21.46 -3.77 -7.63
N SER A 52 -22.76 -3.90 -7.37
CA SER A 52 -23.78 -3.46 -8.33
C SER A 52 -23.92 -1.94 -8.35
N ARG A 53 -24.48 -1.38 -9.41
CA ARG A 53 -24.73 0.07 -9.52
C ARG A 53 -25.68 0.56 -8.43
N ALA A 54 -26.68 -0.22 -8.05
CA ALA A 54 -27.60 0.13 -6.97
C ALA A 54 -26.92 0.15 -5.59
N GLU A 55 -26.07 -0.83 -5.29
CA GLU A 55 -25.31 -0.84 -4.04
C GLU A 55 -24.39 0.38 -3.93
N ALA A 56 -23.68 0.70 -4.99
CA ALA A 56 -22.82 1.88 -5.00
C ALA A 56 -23.62 3.19 -4.86
N ALA A 57 -24.78 3.29 -5.52
CA ALA A 57 -25.67 4.44 -5.36
C ALA A 57 -26.12 4.60 -3.90
N ALA A 58 -26.59 3.53 -3.26
CA ALA A 58 -27.01 3.58 -1.88
C ALA A 58 -25.89 3.98 -0.91
N ILE A 59 -24.66 3.51 -1.17
CA ILE A 59 -23.48 3.85 -0.38
C ILE A 59 -23.14 5.34 -0.53
N VAL A 60 -23.06 5.85 -1.76
CA VAL A 60 -22.77 7.28 -2.02
C VAL A 60 -23.84 8.19 -1.46
N PHE A 61 -25.10 7.84 -1.65
CA PHE A 61 -26.23 8.60 -1.12
C PHE A 61 -26.14 8.77 0.40
N ARG A 62 -25.97 7.67 1.15
CA ARG A 62 -25.82 7.71 2.61
C ARG A 62 -24.60 8.52 3.05
N MET A 63 -23.50 8.46 2.30
CA MET A 63 -22.31 9.25 2.61
C MET A 63 -22.59 10.74 2.47
N ILE A 64 -23.28 11.16 1.40
CA ILE A 64 -23.66 12.57 1.21
C ILE A 64 -24.55 13.03 2.35
N GLU A 65 -25.59 12.27 2.73
CA GLU A 65 -26.44 12.60 3.86
C GLU A 65 -25.67 12.80 5.17
N ILE A 66 -24.71 11.94 5.45
CA ILE A 66 -23.88 12.05 6.66
C ILE A 66 -23.01 13.31 6.63
N LEU A 67 -22.42 13.64 5.50
CA LEU A 67 -21.53 14.79 5.38
C LEU A 67 -22.29 16.12 5.37
N THR A 68 -23.46 16.16 4.77
CA THR A 68 -24.27 17.40 4.66
C THR A 68 -25.21 17.59 5.84
N GLY A 69 -25.58 16.53 6.54
CA GLY A 69 -26.66 16.53 7.54
C GLY A 69 -28.04 16.77 6.94
N GLU A 70 -28.16 16.81 5.62
CA GLU A 70 -29.39 17.01 4.88
C GLU A 70 -29.81 15.69 4.24
N LEU A 71 -31.08 15.32 4.40
CA LEU A 71 -31.67 14.23 3.62
C LEU A 71 -31.73 14.69 2.16
N LEU A 72 -31.00 14.03 1.28
CA LEU A 72 -31.23 14.19 -0.15
C LEU A 72 -32.65 13.75 -0.40
N ALA A 73 -33.52 14.66 -0.81
CA ALA A 73 -34.96 14.68 -0.82
C ALA A 73 -35.62 13.26 -0.79
N ALA A 74 -36.35 12.99 0.31
CA ALA A 74 -36.95 11.67 0.57
C ALA A 74 -38.02 11.24 -0.46
N GLU A 75 -38.42 12.15 -1.33
CA GLU A 75 -39.30 11.92 -2.46
C GLU A 75 -38.67 12.58 -3.69
N PRO A 76 -38.13 11.81 -4.63
CA PRO A 76 -37.69 12.37 -5.89
C PRO A 76 -38.87 13.03 -6.61
N THR A 77 -38.66 14.26 -7.05
CA THR A 77 -39.66 15.03 -7.77
C THR A 77 -39.89 14.55 -9.20
N ALA A 78 -39.09 13.59 -9.66
CA ALA A 78 -39.17 12.97 -10.97
C ALA A 78 -38.77 11.48 -10.87
N ASP A 79 -39.54 10.62 -11.50
CA ASP A 79 -39.24 9.24 -11.78
C ASP A 79 -38.39 9.20 -13.07
N THR A 80 -37.08 9.16 -12.89
CA THR A 80 -36.09 9.26 -14.00
C THR A 80 -35.85 7.92 -14.67
N PHE A 81 -35.83 6.85 -13.86
CA PHE A 81 -35.54 5.51 -14.34
C PHE A 81 -36.72 4.57 -14.16
N THR A 82 -36.92 3.68 -15.12
CA THR A 82 -38.10 2.78 -15.15
C THR A 82 -37.75 1.34 -14.70
N ASP A 83 -36.51 1.09 -14.27
CA ASP A 83 -35.99 -0.25 -13.96
C ASP A 83 -35.47 -0.39 -12.52
N ASP A 84 -35.69 0.58 -11.65
CA ASP A 84 -35.22 0.59 -10.26
C ASP A 84 -36.33 0.39 -9.22
N ASP A 85 -37.62 0.56 -9.59
CA ASP A 85 -38.78 0.54 -8.71
C ASP A 85 -38.97 -0.74 -7.90
N ALA A 86 -38.68 -1.90 -8.48
CA ALA A 86 -38.91 -3.19 -7.83
C ALA A 86 -37.71 -3.71 -7.03
N LEU A 87 -36.55 -3.02 -7.11
CA LEU A 87 -35.34 -3.50 -6.46
C LEU A 87 -35.42 -3.27 -4.95
N TRP A 88 -35.05 -4.32 -4.18
CA TRP A 88 -35.14 -4.33 -2.71
C TRP A 88 -36.53 -3.94 -2.17
N ASP A 89 -37.57 -4.44 -2.82
CA ASP A 89 -38.99 -4.11 -2.49
C ASP A 89 -39.25 -2.59 -2.55
N GLY A 90 -38.62 -1.88 -3.51
CA GLY A 90 -38.74 -0.44 -3.70
C GLY A 90 -37.72 0.40 -2.91
N ALA A 91 -36.95 -0.19 -2.03
CA ALA A 91 -36.01 0.55 -1.18
C ALA A 91 -34.78 1.10 -1.91
N ALA A 92 -34.48 0.66 -3.15
CA ALA A 92 -33.36 1.15 -3.94
C ALA A 92 -33.67 2.46 -4.67
N SER A 93 -34.92 2.66 -5.12
CA SER A 93 -35.33 3.79 -5.94
C SER A 93 -35.03 5.16 -5.29
N PRO A 94 -35.30 5.42 -4.01
CA PRO A 94 -35.00 6.71 -3.38
C PRO A 94 -33.48 7.08 -3.45
N TYR A 95 -32.60 6.11 -3.33
CA TYR A 95 -31.15 6.35 -3.44
C TYR A 95 -30.72 6.70 -4.87
N ILE A 96 -31.29 5.98 -5.84
CA ILE A 96 -30.96 6.12 -7.26
C ILE A 96 -31.51 7.44 -7.78
N GLU A 97 -32.78 7.70 -7.57
CA GLU A 97 -33.48 8.90 -8.03
C GLU A 97 -32.98 10.17 -7.32
N GLY A 98 -32.66 10.08 -6.02
CA GLY A 98 -32.04 11.18 -5.29
C GLY A 98 -30.69 11.61 -5.87
N LEU A 99 -29.84 10.64 -6.22
CA LEU A 99 -28.56 10.92 -6.89
C LEU A 99 -28.73 11.39 -8.34
N ALA A 100 -29.77 10.94 -9.04
CA ALA A 100 -30.11 11.44 -10.38
C ALA A 100 -30.55 12.90 -10.34
N GLY A 101 -31.41 13.25 -9.39
CA GLY A 101 -31.86 14.62 -9.15
C GLY A 101 -30.69 15.56 -8.77
N ALA A 102 -29.67 15.06 -8.06
CA ALA A 102 -28.45 15.78 -7.73
C ALA A 102 -27.42 15.80 -8.89
N GLY A 103 -27.67 15.14 -10.03
CA GLY A 103 -26.74 15.08 -11.15
C GLY A 103 -25.54 14.20 -10.95
N VAL A 104 -25.51 13.37 -9.91
CA VAL A 104 -24.41 12.46 -9.54
C VAL A 104 -24.39 11.23 -10.44
N VAL A 105 -25.56 10.65 -10.72
CA VAL A 105 -25.68 9.45 -11.56
C VAL A 105 -26.45 9.74 -12.85
N ASN A 106 -26.16 8.96 -13.88
CA ASN A 106 -26.82 8.96 -15.17
C ASN A 106 -27.31 7.55 -15.53
N GLY A 107 -28.27 7.48 -16.47
CA GLY A 107 -28.74 6.22 -17.04
C GLY A 107 -27.63 5.42 -17.76
N CYS A 108 -27.90 4.13 -17.93
CA CYS A 108 -27.00 3.18 -18.58
C CYS A 108 -27.29 2.99 -20.07
N ASN A 109 -28.37 3.55 -20.58
CA ASN A 109 -28.78 3.48 -21.98
C ASN A 109 -28.73 4.86 -22.66
N PRO A 110 -28.73 4.93 -24.00
CA PRO A 110 -28.64 6.19 -24.72
C PRO A 110 -29.81 7.17 -24.45
N SER A 111 -31.00 6.68 -24.09
CA SER A 111 -32.15 7.52 -23.73
C SER A 111 -32.08 8.07 -22.32
N GLY A 112 -31.21 7.52 -21.47
CA GLY A 112 -31.10 7.89 -20.06
C GLY A 112 -32.24 7.37 -19.18
N SER A 113 -33.14 6.49 -19.70
CA SER A 113 -34.34 6.02 -19.01
C SER A 113 -34.15 4.74 -18.20
N LEU A 114 -32.99 4.12 -18.24
CA LEU A 114 -32.65 2.91 -17.46
C LEU A 114 -31.42 3.17 -16.60
N PHE A 115 -31.48 2.78 -15.32
CA PHE A 115 -30.35 2.84 -14.42
C PHE A 115 -29.46 1.60 -14.49
N CYS A 116 -30.02 0.44 -14.87
CA CYS A 116 -29.36 -0.88 -14.84
C CYS A 116 -28.87 -1.26 -13.42
N PRO A 117 -29.73 -1.30 -12.40
CA PRO A 117 -29.36 -1.35 -11.00
C PRO A 117 -28.56 -2.60 -10.62
N LEU A 118 -28.84 -3.75 -11.25
CA LEU A 118 -28.16 -5.02 -10.97
C LEU A 118 -26.84 -5.21 -11.75
N ARG A 119 -26.55 -4.34 -12.72
CA ARG A 119 -25.30 -4.41 -13.46
C ARG A 119 -24.13 -4.06 -12.52
N GLN A 120 -23.04 -4.80 -12.64
CA GLN A 120 -21.82 -4.48 -11.89
C GLN A 120 -21.30 -3.11 -12.31
N MET A 121 -20.89 -2.31 -11.33
CA MET A 121 -20.29 -1.00 -11.54
C MET A 121 -18.84 -1.16 -12.00
N THR A 122 -18.47 -0.46 -13.05
CA THR A 122 -17.08 -0.42 -13.48
C THR A 122 -16.26 0.60 -12.69
N ARG A 123 -14.94 0.46 -12.67
CA ARG A 123 -14.03 1.41 -12.02
C ARG A 123 -14.17 2.83 -12.61
N GLY A 124 -14.35 2.94 -13.93
CA GLY A 124 -14.61 4.21 -14.61
C GLY A 124 -15.93 4.87 -14.21
N GLU A 125 -16.98 4.08 -14.00
CA GLU A 125 -18.26 4.58 -13.47
C GLU A 125 -18.13 5.00 -12.00
N ALA A 126 -17.46 4.20 -11.20
CA ALA A 126 -17.25 4.47 -9.78
C ALA A 126 -16.52 5.79 -9.56
N ILE A 127 -15.39 6.01 -10.23
CA ILE A 127 -14.64 7.26 -10.08
C ILE A 127 -15.42 8.46 -10.61
N THR A 128 -16.26 8.28 -11.63
CA THR A 128 -17.11 9.35 -12.18
C THR A 128 -18.19 9.76 -11.20
N ILE A 129 -18.81 8.79 -10.49
CA ILE A 129 -19.81 9.08 -9.45
C ILE A 129 -19.16 9.81 -8.28
N LEU A 130 -18.00 9.36 -7.80
CA LEU A 130 -17.28 10.02 -6.71
C LEU A 130 -16.82 11.43 -7.10
N PHE A 131 -16.32 11.61 -8.31
CA PHE A 131 -15.96 12.91 -8.85
C PHE A 131 -17.13 13.92 -8.80
N ARG A 132 -18.34 13.50 -9.18
CA ARG A 132 -19.53 14.34 -9.18
C ARG A 132 -20.12 14.53 -7.78
N ALA A 133 -20.12 13.46 -6.96
CA ALA A 133 -20.71 13.49 -5.62
C ALA A 133 -19.95 14.40 -4.66
N PHE A 134 -18.63 14.54 -4.83
CA PHE A 134 -17.75 15.29 -3.92
C PHE A 134 -17.07 16.51 -4.58
N ASP A 135 -17.54 16.91 -5.77
CA ASP A 135 -17.01 18.08 -6.51
C ASP A 135 -15.48 18.10 -6.57
N LEU A 136 -14.85 16.95 -6.89
CA LEU A 136 -13.39 16.86 -6.93
C LEU A 136 -12.83 17.87 -7.95
N PRO A 137 -11.86 18.71 -7.57
CA PRO A 137 -11.39 19.79 -8.45
C PRO A 137 -10.58 19.22 -9.63
N ILE A 138 -10.89 19.67 -10.85
CA ILE A 138 -10.03 19.45 -12.01
C ILE A 138 -8.95 20.53 -12.01
N THR A 139 -7.70 20.12 -11.84
CA THR A 139 -6.56 21.01 -12.03
C THR A 139 -6.15 21.00 -13.51
N THR A 140 -6.10 22.19 -14.12
CA THR A 140 -5.69 22.33 -15.54
C THR A 140 -4.18 22.11 -15.65
N GLY A 141 -3.79 21.05 -16.36
CA GLY A 141 -2.38 20.73 -16.61
C GLY A 141 -1.91 19.40 -16.03
N ASP A 142 -2.73 18.72 -15.26
CA ASP A 142 -2.36 17.40 -14.72
C ASP A 142 -2.23 16.39 -15.85
N ALA A 143 -1.07 15.73 -15.90
CA ALA A 143 -0.81 14.66 -16.85
C ALA A 143 -1.71 13.46 -16.50
N ILE A 144 -2.20 12.76 -17.53
CA ILE A 144 -2.82 11.45 -17.32
C ILE A 144 -1.68 10.47 -17.06
N HIS A 145 -1.66 9.88 -15.85
CA HIS A 145 -0.66 8.89 -15.46
C HIS A 145 -0.90 7.51 -16.08
N PHE A 146 -2.13 7.23 -16.49
CA PHE A 146 -2.53 5.91 -16.99
C PHE A 146 -2.61 5.90 -18.51
N ILE A 147 -1.95 4.92 -19.16
CA ILE A 147 -1.89 4.81 -20.63
C ILE A 147 -3.23 4.43 -21.27
N ASP A 148 -4.17 3.87 -20.50
CA ASP A 148 -5.49 3.44 -20.94
C ASP A 148 -6.61 4.47 -20.68
N VAL A 149 -6.28 5.69 -20.23
CA VAL A 149 -7.24 6.74 -19.85
C VAL A 149 -7.27 7.90 -20.89
N GLY A 150 -6.99 7.66 -22.14
CA GLY A 150 -6.89 8.72 -23.16
C GLY A 150 -8.16 9.57 -23.33
N SER A 151 -9.07 9.19 -24.23
CA SER A 151 -10.29 9.94 -24.57
C SER A 151 -11.57 9.28 -24.04
N VAL A 152 -11.51 8.58 -22.92
CA VAL A 152 -12.68 7.95 -22.30
C VAL A 152 -13.52 8.94 -21.49
N TYR A 153 -14.80 8.65 -21.30
CA TYR A 153 -15.74 9.58 -20.61
C TYR A 153 -15.36 9.87 -19.15
N TYR A 154 -14.61 8.98 -18.52
CA TYR A 154 -14.15 9.13 -17.12
C TYR A 154 -12.76 9.77 -17.00
N ALA A 155 -12.16 10.28 -18.09
CA ALA A 155 -10.78 10.79 -18.05
C ALA A 155 -10.61 11.98 -17.09
N ASP A 156 -11.58 12.89 -17.05
CA ASP A 156 -11.52 14.06 -16.16
C ASP A 156 -11.68 13.64 -14.69
N ALA A 157 -12.55 12.68 -14.42
CA ALA A 157 -12.70 12.12 -13.08
C ALA A 157 -11.42 11.42 -12.59
N VAL A 158 -10.72 10.69 -13.46
CA VAL A 158 -9.43 10.07 -13.13
C VAL A 158 -8.36 11.14 -12.85
N ARG A 159 -8.28 12.22 -13.67
CA ARG A 159 -7.35 13.33 -13.39
C ARG A 159 -7.60 13.96 -12.03
N ALA A 160 -8.87 14.29 -11.73
CA ALA A 160 -9.25 14.87 -10.45
C ALA A 160 -8.92 13.93 -9.27
N ALA A 161 -9.18 12.65 -9.43
CA ALA A 161 -8.89 11.64 -8.41
C ALA A 161 -7.38 11.46 -8.18
N VAL A 162 -6.55 11.51 -9.23
CA VAL A 162 -5.09 11.50 -9.08
C VAL A 162 -4.60 12.76 -8.37
N ALA A 163 -5.09 13.94 -8.76
CA ALA A 163 -4.73 15.19 -8.12
C ALA A 163 -5.14 15.25 -6.63
N ALA A 164 -6.27 14.63 -6.30
CA ALA A 164 -6.77 14.51 -4.92
C ALA A 164 -6.11 13.36 -4.12
N GLY A 165 -5.21 12.57 -4.74
CA GLY A 165 -4.53 11.46 -4.07
C GLY A 165 -5.39 10.21 -3.83
N LEU A 166 -6.53 10.09 -4.54
CA LEU A 166 -7.42 8.94 -4.40
C LEU A 166 -6.91 7.69 -5.11
N LEU A 167 -6.08 7.86 -6.14
CA LEU A 167 -5.62 6.78 -7.00
C LEU A 167 -4.11 6.57 -6.84
N ASP A 168 -3.72 5.32 -6.66
CA ASP A 168 -2.32 4.93 -6.75
C ASP A 168 -1.84 4.99 -8.21
N VAL A 169 -0.86 5.83 -8.48
CA VAL A 169 -0.24 6.03 -9.79
C VAL A 169 0.97 5.15 -10.05
N SER A 170 1.26 4.21 -9.15
CA SER A 170 2.36 3.25 -9.32
C SER A 170 2.12 2.29 -10.47
N THR A 171 0.87 2.08 -10.87
CA THR A 171 0.49 1.24 -12.02
C THR A 171 0.35 2.08 -13.28
N GLN A 172 0.72 1.51 -14.44
CA GLN A 172 0.55 2.19 -15.74
C GLN A 172 -0.88 2.15 -16.28
N MET A 173 -1.77 1.36 -15.68
CA MET A 173 -3.13 1.13 -16.19
C MET A 173 -4.18 1.35 -15.11
N PHE A 174 -5.19 2.17 -15.43
CA PHE A 174 -6.36 2.39 -14.57
C PHE A 174 -7.37 1.24 -14.65
N ARG A 175 -7.50 0.60 -15.82
CA ARG A 175 -8.43 -0.51 -16.10
C ARG A 175 -9.89 -0.14 -15.81
N GLY A 176 -10.34 1.00 -16.33
CA GLY A 176 -11.65 1.58 -16.05
C GLY A 176 -12.85 0.72 -16.39
N GLU A 177 -12.71 -0.25 -17.30
CA GLU A 177 -13.78 -1.16 -17.72
C GLU A 177 -13.96 -2.39 -16.81
N LEU A 178 -13.03 -2.64 -15.88
CA LEU A 178 -13.19 -3.72 -14.91
C LEU A 178 -14.21 -3.34 -13.85
N ALA A 179 -14.93 -4.34 -13.34
CA ALA A 179 -15.82 -4.16 -12.19
C ALA A 179 -15.01 -3.78 -10.95
N ILE A 180 -15.50 -2.78 -10.20
CA ILE A 180 -14.89 -2.37 -8.94
C ILE A 180 -15.31 -3.31 -7.81
N THR A 181 -14.38 -3.61 -6.89
CA THR A 181 -14.71 -4.37 -5.69
C THR A 181 -15.24 -3.46 -4.58
N ARG A 182 -15.93 -4.05 -3.60
CA ARG A 182 -16.45 -3.33 -2.43
C ARG A 182 -15.32 -2.68 -1.62
N GLY A 183 -14.22 -3.41 -1.43
CA GLY A 183 -13.05 -2.89 -0.72
C GLY A 183 -12.39 -1.72 -1.44
N GLU A 184 -12.18 -1.85 -2.74
CA GLU A 184 -11.60 -0.76 -3.54
C GLU A 184 -12.49 0.49 -3.55
N PHE A 185 -13.81 0.29 -3.70
CA PHE A 185 -14.77 1.39 -3.64
C PHE A 185 -14.79 2.10 -2.29
N ALA A 186 -14.67 1.34 -1.18
CA ALA A 186 -14.60 1.89 0.17
C ALA A 186 -13.37 2.80 0.34
N ILE A 187 -12.20 2.38 -0.14
CA ILE A 187 -10.97 3.19 -0.13
C ILE A 187 -11.20 4.51 -0.89
N TRP A 188 -11.72 4.45 -2.11
CA TRP A 188 -11.94 5.66 -2.92
C TRP A 188 -13.00 6.57 -2.32
N LEU A 189 -14.09 6.01 -1.78
CA LEU A 189 -15.18 6.78 -1.18
C LEU A 189 -14.72 7.56 0.05
N THR A 190 -14.02 6.91 0.98
CA THR A 190 -13.52 7.57 2.19
C THR A 190 -12.55 8.68 1.87
N ALA A 191 -11.64 8.45 0.91
CA ALA A 191 -10.71 9.47 0.45
C ALA A 191 -11.44 10.64 -0.25
N ALA A 192 -12.42 10.36 -1.13
CA ALA A 192 -13.22 11.39 -1.81
C ALA A 192 -14.08 12.20 -0.84
N ALA A 193 -14.59 11.55 0.20
CA ALA A 193 -15.37 12.18 1.27
C ALA A 193 -14.52 12.97 2.28
N GLY A 194 -13.19 12.95 2.15
CA GLY A 194 -12.28 13.59 3.10
C GLY A 194 -12.29 12.96 4.49
N LEU A 195 -12.69 11.69 4.59
CA LEU A 195 -12.58 10.95 5.84
C LEU A 195 -11.13 10.55 6.06
N ASP A 196 -10.58 10.99 7.16
CA ASP A 196 -9.20 10.72 7.53
C ASP A 196 -9.07 9.32 8.13
N VAL A 197 -8.75 8.35 7.29
CA VAL A 197 -8.41 6.98 7.72
C VAL A 197 -6.90 6.79 7.78
N CYS A 198 -6.13 7.64 7.11
CA CYS A 198 -4.69 7.65 7.16
C CYS A 198 -4.19 8.41 8.40
N ARG A 199 -3.03 8.02 8.88
CA ARG A 199 -2.33 8.73 9.95
C ARG A 199 -1.67 10.00 9.41
N ASP A 200 -1.25 10.87 10.30
CA ASP A 200 -0.49 12.08 9.93
C ASP A 200 0.73 11.73 9.07
N ASP A 201 0.95 12.48 7.99
CA ASP A 201 2.13 12.29 7.11
C ASP A 201 3.43 12.46 7.91
N PRO A 202 4.26 11.41 8.06
CA PRO A 202 5.55 11.50 8.71
C PRO A 202 6.53 12.41 7.97
N PHE A 203 6.30 12.69 6.69
CA PHE A 203 7.20 13.47 5.83
C PHE A 203 6.65 14.87 5.55
N THR A 204 6.20 15.58 6.58
CA THR A 204 5.66 16.94 6.44
C THR A 204 6.64 17.88 5.73
N GLU A 205 6.12 18.95 5.10
CA GLU A 205 6.94 19.95 4.41
C GLU A 205 8.03 20.53 5.32
N GLY A 206 7.70 20.83 6.58
CA GLY A 206 8.65 21.35 7.55
C GLY A 206 9.81 20.37 7.84
N ARG A 207 9.50 19.06 8.00
CA ARG A 207 10.52 18.01 8.21
C ARG A 207 11.39 17.84 6.98
N ARG A 208 10.81 17.84 5.77
CA ARG A 208 11.55 17.79 4.51
C ARG A 208 12.49 18.99 4.37
N ALA A 209 11.99 20.20 4.59
CA ALA A 209 12.79 21.42 4.49
C ALA A 209 13.96 21.40 5.49
N ALA A 210 13.74 21.00 6.73
CA ALA A 210 14.79 20.88 7.74
C ALA A 210 15.86 19.85 7.34
N LEU A 211 15.45 18.66 6.87
CA LEU A 211 16.38 17.63 6.41
C LEU A 211 17.27 18.11 5.26
N PHE A 212 16.70 18.72 4.24
CA PHE A 212 17.46 19.20 3.09
C PHE A 212 18.30 20.45 3.39
N ALA A 213 17.92 21.24 4.39
CA ALA A 213 18.74 22.34 4.87
C ALA A 213 19.97 21.84 5.65
N GLU A 214 19.81 20.80 6.45
CA GLU A 214 20.91 20.19 7.21
C GLU A 214 21.85 19.38 6.33
N PHE A 215 21.32 18.70 5.30
CA PHE A 215 22.06 17.80 4.43
C PHE A 215 21.90 18.16 2.94
N PRO A 216 22.36 19.32 2.48
CA PRO A 216 22.08 19.82 1.13
C PRO A 216 22.78 19.06 -0.01
N ALA A 217 23.82 18.29 0.29
CA ALA A 217 24.57 17.50 -0.70
C ALA A 217 24.13 16.02 -0.74
N GLN A 218 23.31 15.58 0.20
CA GLN A 218 22.86 14.21 0.31
C GLN A 218 21.55 13.99 -0.45
N ARG A 219 21.31 12.74 -0.85
CA ARG A 219 20.06 12.33 -1.49
C ARG A 219 19.35 11.36 -0.57
N PHE A 220 18.06 11.62 -0.36
CA PHE A 220 17.17 10.80 0.45
C PHE A 220 15.98 10.34 -0.37
N THR A 221 15.58 9.11 -0.14
CA THR A 221 14.30 8.58 -0.54
C THR A 221 13.76 7.73 0.60
N ALA A 222 12.47 7.89 0.89
CA ALA A 222 11.80 7.09 1.90
C ALA A 222 10.38 6.76 1.43
N TYR A 223 9.92 5.59 1.83
CA TYR A 223 8.56 5.14 1.61
C TYR A 223 8.12 4.31 2.80
N ALA A 224 6.91 4.55 3.27
CA ALA A 224 6.30 3.77 4.33
C ALA A 224 4.88 3.36 3.93
N TRP A 225 4.46 2.19 4.37
CA TRP A 225 3.14 1.63 4.19
C TRP A 225 2.61 1.14 5.53
N ASP A 226 1.39 1.53 5.87
CA ASP A 226 0.66 1.10 7.07
C ASP A 226 -0.24 -0.08 6.70
N ALA A 227 0.01 -1.25 7.29
CA ALA A 227 -0.73 -2.47 7.00
C ALA A 227 -2.19 -2.44 7.50
N GLU A 228 -2.50 -1.56 8.46
CA GLU A 228 -3.86 -1.41 9.00
C GLU A 228 -4.75 -0.60 8.08
N THR A 229 -4.23 0.50 7.54
CA THR A 229 -5.02 1.45 6.74
C THR A 229 -4.81 1.31 5.24
N GLY A 230 -3.76 0.60 4.82
CA GLY A 230 -3.29 0.57 3.44
C GLY A 230 -2.62 1.86 2.99
N CYS A 231 -2.58 2.89 3.84
CA CYS A 231 -2.03 4.18 3.50
C CYS A 231 -0.52 4.15 3.26
N THR A 232 -0.09 4.98 2.34
CA THR A 232 1.33 5.13 2.00
C THR A 232 1.80 6.55 2.24
N TYR A 233 3.07 6.68 2.62
CA TYR A 233 3.72 7.95 2.93
C TYR A 233 5.08 8.00 2.24
N SER A 234 5.45 9.13 1.66
CA SER A 234 6.61 9.15 0.79
C SER A 234 7.47 10.40 0.85
N LEU A 235 8.76 10.21 0.65
CA LEU A 235 9.77 11.23 0.41
C LEU A 235 10.59 10.81 -0.83
N ASN A 236 10.28 11.37 -2.01
CA ASN A 236 10.93 11.03 -3.28
C ASN A 236 11.00 9.49 -3.53
N PRO A 237 9.87 8.74 -3.45
CA PRO A 237 9.86 7.28 -3.29
C PRO A 237 10.50 6.52 -4.45
N ASP A 238 10.42 7.07 -5.68
CA ASP A 238 10.86 6.43 -6.92
C ASP A 238 12.30 6.82 -7.33
N ASN A 239 12.93 7.70 -6.57
CA ASN A 239 14.31 8.10 -6.84
C ASN A 239 15.26 6.94 -6.57
N ARG A 240 15.97 6.49 -7.60
CA ARG A 240 16.90 5.36 -7.52
C ARG A 240 18.13 5.70 -6.68
N GLN A 241 18.47 4.79 -5.81
CA GLN A 241 19.64 4.82 -4.94
C GLN A 241 20.43 3.51 -5.07
N PRO A 242 21.77 3.53 -4.85
CA PRO A 242 22.52 2.29 -4.76
C PRO A 242 22.00 1.42 -3.63
N THR A 243 21.78 0.13 -3.90
CA THR A 243 21.22 -0.81 -2.91
C THR A 243 22.14 -1.06 -1.73
N ALA A 244 23.47 -1.12 -1.97
CA ALA A 244 24.35 -1.78 -1.02
C ALA A 244 23.77 -3.13 -0.56
N SER A 245 23.83 -3.48 0.73
CA SER A 245 23.36 -4.78 1.21
C SER A 245 21.85 -4.92 1.39
N VAL A 246 21.01 -3.90 1.11
CA VAL A 246 19.55 -4.13 1.06
C VAL A 246 19.13 -5.02 -0.11
N PHE A 247 19.95 -5.09 -1.17
CA PHE A 247 19.82 -6.08 -2.24
C PHE A 247 19.63 -7.52 -1.74
N LYS A 248 20.19 -7.87 -0.58
CA LYS A 248 20.09 -9.21 0.02
C LYS A 248 18.67 -9.63 0.37
N VAL A 249 17.76 -8.68 0.58
CA VAL A 249 16.32 -8.98 0.75
C VAL A 249 15.75 -9.58 -0.52
N MET A 250 16.09 -9.01 -1.68
CA MET A 250 15.65 -9.55 -2.97
C MET A 250 16.29 -10.92 -3.27
N VAL A 251 17.58 -11.11 -2.92
CA VAL A 251 18.24 -12.41 -3.04
C VAL A 251 17.54 -13.47 -2.19
N MET A 252 17.16 -13.12 -0.96
CA MET A 252 16.38 -13.99 -0.07
C MET A 252 15.01 -14.28 -0.69
N ALA A 253 14.27 -13.26 -1.10
CA ALA A 253 12.95 -13.39 -1.70
C ALA A 253 12.97 -14.32 -2.92
N GLY A 254 13.91 -14.12 -3.85
CA GLY A 254 14.08 -14.98 -5.02
C GLY A 254 14.40 -16.43 -4.65
N THR A 255 15.24 -16.67 -3.64
CA THR A 255 15.57 -18.02 -3.18
C THR A 255 14.34 -18.73 -2.57
N LEU A 256 13.53 -18.02 -1.80
CA LEU A 256 12.30 -18.55 -1.22
C LEU A 256 11.27 -18.85 -2.32
N HIS A 257 11.11 -17.97 -3.28
CA HIS A 257 10.22 -18.13 -4.41
C HIS A 257 10.59 -19.36 -5.27
N GLU A 258 11.86 -19.55 -5.59
CA GLU A 258 12.33 -20.73 -6.33
C GLU A 258 12.06 -22.04 -5.58
N ALA A 259 12.30 -22.09 -4.27
CA ALA A 259 11.99 -23.26 -3.46
C ALA A 259 10.47 -23.56 -3.50
N GLN A 260 9.65 -22.55 -3.38
CA GLN A 260 8.19 -22.65 -3.45
C GLN A 260 7.71 -23.12 -4.83
N LEU A 261 8.21 -22.54 -5.94
CA LEU A 261 7.90 -22.99 -7.29
C LEU A 261 8.26 -24.45 -7.53
N ALA A 262 9.35 -24.91 -6.91
CA ALA A 262 9.76 -26.31 -6.95
C ALA A 262 8.94 -27.24 -5.99
N GLY A 263 7.95 -26.70 -5.27
CA GLY A 263 7.12 -27.45 -4.33
C GLY A 263 7.91 -28.04 -3.15
N ARG A 264 9.01 -27.39 -2.75
CA ARG A 264 9.91 -27.88 -1.70
C ARG A 264 10.22 -26.80 -0.65
N ALA A 265 10.62 -27.23 0.52
CA ALA A 265 11.22 -26.33 1.48
C ALA A 265 12.60 -25.81 0.99
N VAL A 266 13.03 -24.68 1.52
CA VAL A 266 14.41 -24.20 1.37
C VAL A 266 15.37 -25.29 1.88
N SER A 267 16.35 -25.66 1.06
CA SER A 267 17.30 -26.71 1.41
C SER A 267 18.23 -26.30 2.55
N PRO A 268 18.84 -27.23 3.29
CA PRO A 268 19.83 -26.91 4.31
C PRO A 268 21.01 -26.12 3.78
N GLN A 269 21.40 -26.32 2.52
CA GLN A 269 22.45 -25.57 1.86
C GLN A 269 22.06 -24.11 1.61
N GLU A 270 20.87 -23.89 1.03
CA GLU A 270 20.33 -22.54 0.80
C GLU A 270 20.15 -21.79 2.13
N LEU A 271 19.60 -22.46 3.16
CA LEU A 271 19.46 -21.87 4.49
C LEU A 271 20.82 -21.52 5.10
N GLY A 272 21.83 -22.37 4.89
CA GLY A 272 23.22 -22.12 5.30
C GLY A 272 23.84 -20.87 4.62
N TRP A 273 23.32 -20.46 3.46
CA TRP A 273 23.68 -19.20 2.80
C TRP A 273 22.81 -18.04 3.25
N LEU A 274 21.49 -18.23 3.33
CA LEU A 274 20.54 -17.16 3.67
C LEU A 274 20.78 -16.59 5.07
N GLN A 275 21.00 -17.45 6.07
CA GLN A 275 21.13 -17.00 7.45
C GLN A 275 22.30 -16.05 7.66
N PRO A 276 23.58 -16.36 7.32
CA PRO A 276 24.68 -15.40 7.49
C PRO A 276 24.55 -14.19 6.55
N MET A 277 23.93 -14.35 5.38
CA MET A 277 23.69 -13.26 4.45
C MET A 277 22.77 -12.18 5.06
N ILE A 278 21.69 -12.58 5.69
CA ILE A 278 20.73 -11.65 6.30
C ILE A 278 21.23 -11.21 7.68
N SER A 279 21.53 -12.16 8.58
CA SER A 279 21.84 -11.86 9.99
C SER A 279 23.14 -11.05 10.16
N PHE A 280 24.19 -11.39 9.43
CA PHE A 280 25.51 -10.72 9.55
C PHE A 280 25.87 -9.86 8.33
N SER A 281 24.98 -9.79 7.35
CA SER A 281 25.24 -9.11 6.09
C SER A 281 26.47 -9.69 5.33
N ALA A 282 26.77 -10.98 5.51
CA ALA A 282 27.89 -11.64 4.86
C ALA A 282 27.77 -11.59 3.32
N ASN A 283 28.88 -11.36 2.61
CA ASN A 283 28.90 -11.24 1.16
C ASN A 283 29.15 -12.59 0.45
N GLU A 284 29.95 -13.46 1.02
CA GLU A 284 30.25 -14.77 0.39
C GLU A 284 29.01 -15.64 0.11
N PRO A 285 27.97 -15.69 1.00
CA PRO A 285 26.74 -16.36 0.67
C PRO A 285 26.04 -15.81 -0.58
N VAL A 286 26.10 -14.50 -0.82
CA VAL A 286 25.54 -13.89 -2.04
C VAL A 286 26.28 -14.38 -3.28
N ARG A 287 27.62 -14.54 -3.21
CA ARG A 287 28.43 -15.12 -4.29
C ARG A 287 27.97 -16.55 -4.60
N SER A 288 27.71 -17.34 -3.57
CA SER A 288 27.23 -18.71 -3.73
C SER A 288 25.87 -18.76 -4.41
N LEU A 289 24.91 -17.94 -3.96
CA LEU A 289 23.56 -17.83 -4.56
C LEU A 289 23.62 -17.23 -5.97
N TRP A 290 24.49 -16.24 -6.21
CA TRP A 290 24.73 -15.68 -7.53
C TRP A 290 25.17 -16.74 -8.54
N SER A 291 26.14 -17.56 -8.15
CA SER A 291 26.61 -18.66 -8.99
C SER A 291 25.57 -19.79 -9.14
N HIS A 292 24.81 -20.05 -8.08
CA HIS A 292 23.79 -21.09 -8.06
C HIS A 292 22.64 -20.79 -9.03
N PHE A 293 22.19 -19.52 -9.10
CA PHE A 293 21.03 -19.12 -9.90
C PHE A 293 21.40 -18.52 -11.27
N GLY A 294 22.67 -18.31 -11.61
CA GLY A 294 23.09 -17.83 -12.92
C GLY A 294 23.25 -16.33 -13.05
N GLY A 295 23.41 -15.61 -11.96
CA GLY A 295 23.83 -14.20 -11.95
C GLY A 295 22.74 -13.18 -12.30
N ALA A 296 23.15 -12.01 -12.82
CA ALA A 296 22.27 -10.87 -13.07
C ALA A 296 21.00 -11.20 -13.88
N PRO A 297 21.02 -12.04 -14.91
CA PRO A 297 19.82 -12.36 -15.67
C PRO A 297 18.71 -12.96 -14.79
N TRP A 298 19.05 -13.90 -13.90
CA TRP A 298 18.07 -14.50 -13.00
C TRP A 298 17.53 -13.48 -11.99
N PHE A 299 18.40 -12.65 -11.42
CA PHE A 299 17.97 -11.63 -10.46
C PHE A 299 17.08 -10.57 -11.08
N ASN A 300 17.30 -10.18 -12.35
CA ASN A 300 16.39 -9.27 -13.05
C ASN A 300 15.02 -9.93 -13.30
N VAL A 301 14.97 -11.21 -13.64
CA VAL A 301 13.70 -11.96 -13.74
C VAL A 301 12.95 -11.95 -12.39
N GLN A 302 13.66 -12.07 -11.26
CA GLN A 302 13.03 -11.99 -9.96
C GLN A 302 12.52 -10.56 -9.67
N ALA A 303 13.28 -9.52 -10.03
CA ALA A 303 12.82 -8.14 -9.89
C ALA A 303 11.53 -7.90 -10.69
N ASP A 304 11.50 -8.34 -11.96
CA ASP A 304 10.31 -8.26 -12.82
C ASP A 304 9.12 -9.06 -12.22
N THR A 305 9.40 -10.27 -11.68
CA THR A 305 8.37 -11.12 -11.06
C THR A 305 7.74 -10.46 -9.85
N PHE A 306 8.52 -9.71 -9.08
CA PHE A 306 8.05 -9.00 -7.89
C PHE A 306 7.55 -7.57 -8.20
N GLY A 307 7.55 -7.16 -9.47
CA GLY A 307 7.09 -5.82 -9.87
C GLY A 307 7.98 -4.69 -9.36
N LEU A 308 9.30 -4.91 -9.26
CA LEU A 308 10.26 -3.92 -8.76
C LEU A 308 10.78 -3.07 -9.93
N ASP A 309 9.95 -2.16 -10.44
CA ASP A 309 10.17 -1.42 -11.69
C ASP A 309 11.40 -0.48 -11.65
N GLU A 310 11.75 0.00 -10.47
CA GLU A 310 12.89 0.89 -10.26
C GLU A 310 14.16 0.14 -9.80
N THR A 311 14.10 -1.20 -9.71
CA THR A 311 15.22 -2.04 -9.29
C THR A 311 15.91 -2.63 -10.52
N THR A 312 17.19 -2.33 -10.69
CA THR A 312 17.97 -2.82 -11.81
C THR A 312 19.28 -3.43 -11.32
N ILE A 313 19.48 -4.70 -11.67
CA ILE A 313 20.68 -5.45 -11.34
C ILE A 313 21.62 -5.43 -12.56
N VAL A 314 22.77 -4.80 -12.41
CA VAL A 314 23.77 -4.68 -13.49
C VAL A 314 25.16 -5.08 -13.02
N GLY A 315 25.93 -5.66 -13.93
CA GLY A 315 27.31 -6.04 -13.70
C GLY A 315 27.48 -7.49 -13.28
N ASP A 316 28.64 -7.78 -12.75
CA ASP A 316 29.01 -9.04 -12.15
C ASP A 316 28.94 -8.97 -10.61
N TYR A 317 29.25 -10.08 -9.96
CA TYR A 317 29.23 -10.14 -8.50
C TYR A 317 30.12 -9.07 -7.85
N GLU A 318 31.29 -8.77 -8.42
CA GLU A 318 32.25 -7.84 -7.82
C GLU A 318 31.76 -6.38 -7.88
N THR A 319 30.91 -6.05 -8.84
CA THR A 319 30.41 -4.69 -9.08
C THR A 319 28.97 -4.46 -8.66
N ILE A 320 28.23 -5.51 -8.34
CA ILE A 320 26.77 -5.48 -8.05
C ILE A 320 26.39 -4.46 -6.96
N TRP A 321 27.20 -4.35 -5.92
CA TRP A 321 26.91 -3.51 -4.75
C TRP A 321 26.83 -2.01 -5.05
N GLY A 322 27.61 -1.54 -6.01
CA GLY A 322 27.65 -0.14 -6.40
C GLY A 322 26.87 0.18 -7.68
N ARG A 323 26.44 -0.85 -8.41
CA ARG A 323 25.73 -0.69 -9.69
C ARG A 323 24.26 -1.06 -9.62
N THR A 324 23.87 -1.95 -8.73
CA THR A 324 22.46 -2.24 -8.48
C THR A 324 21.81 -1.05 -7.82
N SER A 325 20.72 -0.58 -8.41
CA SER A 325 19.92 0.51 -7.90
C SER A 325 18.50 0.03 -7.60
N THR A 326 17.83 0.72 -6.69
CA THR A 326 16.46 0.47 -6.28
C THR A 326 15.81 1.77 -5.80
N SER A 327 14.50 1.78 -5.67
CA SER A 327 13.73 2.84 -5.03
C SER A 327 13.28 2.44 -3.62
N ALA A 328 12.86 3.43 -2.82
CA ALA A 328 12.28 3.12 -1.52
C ALA A 328 10.91 2.44 -1.68
N ARG A 329 10.15 2.78 -2.73
CA ARG A 329 8.89 2.12 -3.08
C ARG A 329 9.13 0.63 -3.34
N ASP A 330 10.01 0.27 -4.26
CA ASP A 330 10.30 -1.13 -4.59
C ASP A 330 10.69 -1.96 -3.35
N GLN A 331 11.47 -1.35 -2.45
CA GLN A 331 11.88 -2.05 -1.24
C GLN A 331 10.70 -2.32 -0.30
N VAL A 332 9.78 -1.36 -0.14
CA VAL A 332 8.57 -1.56 0.67
C VAL A 332 7.63 -2.56 -0.03
N ASP A 333 7.44 -2.47 -1.35
CA ASP A 333 6.58 -3.39 -2.08
C ASP A 333 7.09 -4.84 -2.01
N LEU A 334 8.41 -5.03 -2.02
CA LEU A 334 9.01 -6.34 -1.77
C LEU A 334 8.75 -6.83 -0.33
N LEU A 335 8.85 -5.94 0.67
CA LEU A 335 8.55 -6.29 2.07
C LEU A 335 7.07 -6.62 2.28
N ARG A 336 6.15 -5.89 1.64
CA ARG A 336 4.70 -6.17 1.65
C ARG A 336 4.42 -7.58 1.14
N GLN A 337 5.05 -7.96 0.04
CA GLN A 337 4.89 -9.30 -0.54
C GLN A 337 5.42 -10.39 0.38
N ILE A 338 6.66 -10.26 0.87
CA ILE A 338 7.34 -11.35 1.55
C ILE A 338 7.05 -11.42 3.06
N LEU A 339 6.78 -10.27 3.71
CA LEU A 339 6.51 -10.22 5.15
C LEU A 339 5.03 -10.14 5.49
N PHE A 340 4.20 -9.52 4.64
CA PHE A 340 2.78 -9.37 4.91
C PHE A 340 1.89 -10.22 3.99
N ARG A 341 2.42 -10.76 2.90
CA ARG A 341 1.68 -11.52 1.87
C ARG A 341 0.50 -10.76 1.28
N GLU A 342 0.60 -9.45 1.23
CA GLU A 342 -0.50 -8.61 0.77
C GLU A 342 -0.83 -8.85 -0.71
N PHE A 343 0.19 -8.99 -1.51
CA PHE A 343 0.13 -9.40 -2.92
C PHE A 343 1.43 -10.13 -3.25
N GLY A 344 1.50 -10.80 -4.40
CA GLY A 344 2.71 -11.51 -4.80
C GLY A 344 2.67 -13.01 -4.51
N PRO A 345 3.76 -13.71 -4.78
CA PRO A 345 3.74 -15.17 -4.91
C PRO A 345 4.01 -15.94 -3.61
N PHE A 346 4.25 -15.30 -2.47
CA PHE A 346 4.79 -15.97 -1.28
C PHE A 346 3.72 -16.70 -0.45
N ASP A 347 4.04 -17.92 -0.01
CA ASP A 347 3.26 -18.71 0.94
C ASP A 347 3.65 -18.41 2.40
N GLU A 348 2.90 -18.98 3.33
CA GLU A 348 3.12 -18.81 4.78
C GLU A 348 4.49 -19.31 5.25
N ALA A 349 4.99 -20.39 4.65
CA ALA A 349 6.29 -20.95 5.02
C ALA A 349 7.43 -19.99 4.61
N SER A 350 7.34 -19.40 3.43
CA SER A 350 8.26 -18.38 2.93
C SER A 350 8.21 -17.12 3.79
N GLN A 351 7.00 -16.63 4.13
CA GLN A 351 6.80 -15.50 5.02
C GLN A 351 7.44 -15.73 6.40
N ASN A 352 7.12 -16.85 7.03
CA ASN A 352 7.64 -17.19 8.36
C ASN A 352 9.16 -17.28 8.38
N LEU A 353 9.77 -17.81 7.33
CA LEU A 353 11.22 -17.89 7.22
C LEU A 353 11.84 -16.49 6.99
N ALA A 354 11.23 -15.66 6.15
CA ALA A 354 11.68 -14.29 5.94
C ALA A 354 11.64 -13.46 7.23
N TRP A 355 10.52 -13.50 7.97
CA TRP A 355 10.41 -12.87 9.29
C TRP A 355 11.51 -13.33 10.23
N LYS A 356 11.71 -14.66 10.34
CA LYS A 356 12.74 -15.24 11.21
C LYS A 356 14.14 -14.73 10.85
N LEU A 357 14.49 -14.75 9.58
CA LEU A 357 15.83 -14.33 9.12
C LEU A 357 16.06 -12.82 9.35
N MET A 358 15.06 -11.99 9.10
CA MET A 358 15.17 -10.53 9.20
C MET A 358 15.02 -10.00 10.63
N THR A 359 14.46 -10.76 11.56
CA THR A 359 14.44 -10.44 12.99
C THR A 359 15.72 -10.88 13.70
N ASP A 360 16.38 -11.94 13.21
CA ASP A 360 17.61 -12.49 13.81
C ASP A 360 18.87 -11.86 13.19
N ILE A 361 18.95 -10.52 13.26
CA ILE A 361 20.12 -9.78 12.76
C ILE A 361 21.07 -9.39 13.89
N ASP A 362 22.33 -9.19 13.52
CA ASP A 362 23.38 -8.70 14.42
C ASP A 362 22.92 -7.40 15.09
N PRO A 363 22.98 -7.29 16.43
CA PRO A 363 22.63 -6.07 17.15
C PRO A 363 23.33 -4.80 16.64
N ALA A 364 24.56 -4.91 16.15
CA ALA A 364 25.29 -3.78 15.58
C ALA A 364 24.68 -3.24 14.28
N GLN A 365 23.76 -3.99 13.67
CA GLN A 365 23.05 -3.60 12.44
C GLN A 365 21.61 -3.13 12.71
N ARG A 366 21.20 -2.91 13.96
CA ARG A 366 19.85 -2.49 14.35
C ARG A 366 19.64 -0.97 14.32
N TRP A 367 20.36 -0.24 13.48
CA TRP A 367 20.12 1.18 13.19
C TRP A 367 19.06 1.35 12.07
N GLY A 368 18.58 2.55 11.85
CA GLY A 368 17.51 2.84 10.89
C GLY A 368 16.17 2.33 11.38
N VAL A 369 15.56 1.37 10.69
CA VAL A 369 14.24 0.81 11.05
C VAL A 369 14.19 0.29 12.50
N GLY A 370 15.30 -0.23 13.04
CA GLY A 370 15.33 -0.72 14.42
C GLY A 370 15.50 0.36 15.49
N THR A 371 15.98 1.55 15.08
CA THR A 371 16.16 2.67 16.02
C THR A 371 14.80 3.34 16.26
N PHE A 372 14.49 3.63 17.49
CA PHE A 372 13.22 4.25 17.90
C PHE A 372 11.94 3.45 17.58
N ALA A 373 12.05 2.19 17.16
CA ALA A 373 10.87 1.33 17.03
C ALA A 373 10.15 1.23 18.40
N PRO A 374 8.81 1.25 18.44
CA PRO A 374 8.05 1.22 19.68
C PRO A 374 8.45 0.03 20.56
N ALA A 375 8.52 0.24 21.87
CA ALA A 375 8.96 -0.79 22.81
C ALA A 375 8.05 -2.03 22.72
N GLY A 376 8.66 -3.21 22.69
CA GLY A 376 7.94 -4.49 22.57
C GLY A 376 7.58 -4.89 21.14
N SER A 377 7.90 -4.06 20.15
CA SER A 377 7.67 -4.40 18.74
C SER A 377 8.60 -5.51 18.24
N ILE A 378 8.12 -6.28 17.27
CA ILE A 378 8.94 -7.19 16.46
C ILE A 378 9.45 -6.39 15.26
N VAL A 379 10.77 -6.36 15.05
CA VAL A 379 11.40 -5.63 13.97
C VAL A 379 12.15 -6.58 13.05
N ALA A 380 11.67 -6.72 11.82
CA ALA A 380 12.37 -7.41 10.73
C ALA A 380 13.07 -6.35 9.87
N GLN A 381 14.38 -6.39 9.75
CA GLN A 381 15.11 -5.36 8.98
C GLN A 381 16.33 -5.90 8.25
N LYS A 382 16.79 -5.11 7.28
CA LYS A 382 18.07 -5.26 6.61
C LYS A 382 18.68 -3.90 6.34
N ASN A 383 19.92 -3.72 6.75
CA ASN A 383 20.68 -2.53 6.44
C ASN A 383 21.62 -2.75 5.25
N GLY A 384 21.84 -1.68 4.51
CA GLY A 384 22.76 -1.63 3.39
C GLY A 384 23.70 -0.45 3.52
N PHE A 385 25.00 -0.71 3.60
CA PHE A 385 25.99 0.34 3.72
C PHE A 385 27.25 0.00 2.94
N ALA A 386 27.75 0.97 2.21
CA ALA A 386 29.03 0.88 1.49
C ALA A 386 29.46 2.28 1.05
N GLY A 387 30.75 2.61 1.20
CA GLY A 387 31.32 3.88 0.75
C GLY A 387 30.50 5.10 1.24
N VAL A 388 29.71 5.67 0.34
CA VAL A 388 28.93 6.90 0.54
C VAL A 388 27.42 6.65 0.79
N THR A 389 27.01 5.38 0.96
CA THR A 389 25.60 4.94 1.02
C THR A 389 25.27 4.40 2.39
N ALA A 390 24.11 4.82 2.94
CA ALA A 390 23.53 4.29 4.18
C ALA A 390 22.02 4.08 3.97
N ASN A 391 21.57 2.83 4.00
CA ASN A 391 20.19 2.40 3.75
C ASN A 391 19.67 1.51 4.87
N SER A 392 18.39 1.62 5.18
CA SER A 392 17.69 0.72 6.09
C SER A 392 16.30 0.43 5.57
N VAL A 393 15.94 -0.85 5.49
CA VAL A 393 14.62 -1.31 5.04
C VAL A 393 14.09 -2.36 6.00
N GLY A 394 12.78 -2.38 6.25
CA GLY A 394 12.22 -3.38 7.15
C GLY A 394 10.75 -3.17 7.46
N ALA A 395 10.27 -4.01 8.34
CA ALA A 395 8.89 -4.02 8.83
C ALA A 395 8.86 -4.09 10.35
N VAL A 396 7.82 -3.52 10.93
CA VAL A 396 7.58 -3.46 12.37
C VAL A 396 6.20 -4.01 12.65
N ILE A 397 6.11 -4.95 13.60
CA ILE A 397 4.83 -5.39 14.18
C ILE A 397 4.77 -4.86 15.60
N LEU A 398 3.77 -4.06 15.89
CA LEU A 398 3.51 -3.47 17.21
C LEU A 398 3.00 -4.52 18.19
N PRO A 399 3.06 -4.26 19.50
CA PRO A 399 2.46 -5.15 20.50
C PRO A 399 0.96 -5.39 20.33
N SER A 400 0.25 -4.46 19.69
CA SER A 400 -1.15 -4.60 19.32
C SER A 400 -1.41 -5.59 18.17
N GLY A 401 -0.37 -6.04 17.46
CA GLY A 401 -0.48 -6.84 16.26
C GLY A 401 -0.48 -6.03 14.96
N ARG A 402 -0.68 -4.72 15.04
CA ARG A 402 -0.60 -3.82 13.87
C ARG A 402 0.81 -3.79 13.29
N GLY A 403 0.91 -3.61 11.99
CA GLY A 403 2.20 -3.59 11.31
C GLY A 403 2.35 -2.47 10.29
N TYR A 404 3.59 -2.16 9.97
CA TYR A 404 3.95 -1.26 8.88
C TYR A 404 5.32 -1.64 8.31
N ALA A 405 5.54 -1.28 7.05
CA ALA A 405 6.82 -1.41 6.39
C ALA A 405 7.40 -0.04 6.06
N LEU A 406 8.72 0.08 6.10
CA LEU A 406 9.40 1.28 5.67
C LEU A 406 10.75 0.99 5.03
N ALA A 407 11.14 1.86 4.11
CA ALA A 407 12.47 1.94 3.52
C ALA A 407 12.99 3.36 3.61
N VAL A 408 14.23 3.53 4.05
CA VAL A 408 14.96 4.78 4.02
C VAL A 408 16.28 4.53 3.30
N LEU A 409 16.45 5.16 2.14
CA LEU A 409 17.68 5.04 1.35
C LEU A 409 18.36 6.40 1.27
N SER A 410 19.67 6.41 1.44
CA SER A 410 20.46 7.65 1.37
C SER A 410 21.86 7.46 0.79
N THR A 411 22.34 8.48 0.09
CA THR A 411 23.69 8.51 -0.48
C THR A 411 24.24 9.92 -0.55
N GLY A 412 25.55 10.05 -0.86
CA GLY A 412 26.26 11.32 -0.92
C GLY A 412 27.05 11.63 0.35
N TRP A 413 27.18 10.66 1.25
CA TRP A 413 27.95 10.80 2.48
C TRP A 413 29.45 10.79 2.22
N SER A 414 30.24 11.49 3.04
CA SER A 414 31.69 11.36 3.02
C SER A 414 32.16 9.94 3.40
N TYR A 415 31.40 9.31 4.28
CA TYR A 415 31.54 7.93 4.73
C TYR A 415 30.19 7.47 5.30
N TRP A 416 29.77 6.23 5.04
CA TRP A 416 28.43 5.74 5.35
C TRP A 416 27.96 5.93 6.81
N PRO A 417 28.79 5.78 7.87
CA PRO A 417 28.31 5.99 9.24
C PRO A 417 27.77 7.39 9.51
N ASN A 418 28.22 8.39 8.73
CA ASN A 418 27.74 9.76 8.85
C ASN A 418 26.27 9.90 8.39
N GLY A 419 25.78 8.90 7.65
CA GLY A 419 24.39 8.85 7.21
C GLY A 419 23.43 8.20 8.22
N VAL A 420 23.95 7.42 9.15
CA VAL A 420 23.11 6.69 10.13
C VAL A 420 22.20 7.62 10.92
N PRO A 421 22.66 8.76 11.49
CA PRO A 421 21.77 9.65 12.25
C PRO A 421 20.61 10.21 11.42
N ALA A 422 20.83 10.52 10.15
CA ALA A 422 19.75 11.00 9.27
C ALA A 422 18.75 9.89 8.93
N VAL A 423 19.24 8.66 8.68
CA VAL A 423 18.36 7.49 8.45
C VAL A 423 17.55 7.18 9.70
N ASP A 424 18.15 7.22 10.89
CA ASP A 424 17.48 7.05 12.18
C ASP A 424 16.40 8.12 12.41
N THR A 425 16.71 9.38 12.07
CA THR A 425 15.75 10.49 12.17
C THR A 425 14.53 10.27 11.28
N ILE A 426 14.74 9.90 10.01
CA ILE A 426 13.66 9.65 9.07
C ILE A 426 12.81 8.45 9.51
N ALA A 427 13.44 7.36 9.95
CA ALA A 427 12.73 6.22 10.50
C ALA A 427 11.94 6.60 11.78
N GLY A 428 12.51 7.44 12.64
CA GLY A 428 11.85 7.98 13.82
C GLY A 428 10.58 8.77 13.51
N TRP A 429 10.55 9.51 12.41
CA TRP A 429 9.32 10.20 11.98
C TRP A 429 8.20 9.21 11.64
N VAL A 430 8.55 8.11 10.95
CA VAL A 430 7.58 7.05 10.61
C VAL A 430 7.11 6.34 11.88
N HIS A 431 8.01 6.00 12.80
CA HIS A 431 7.65 5.38 14.08
C HIS A 431 6.72 6.28 14.93
N ALA A 432 6.97 7.59 14.93
CA ALA A 432 6.11 8.54 15.64
C ALA A 432 4.69 8.63 15.05
N ALA A 433 4.57 8.50 13.73
CA ALA A 433 3.28 8.53 13.05
C ALA A 433 2.55 7.18 13.12
N LEU A 434 3.23 6.08 12.75
CA LEU A 434 2.60 4.76 12.58
C LEU A 434 2.69 3.87 13.83
N GLY A 435 3.59 4.18 14.75
CA GLY A 435 3.80 3.41 15.98
C GLY A 435 2.87 3.77 17.15
N THR A 436 1.95 4.72 16.98
CA THR A 436 1.00 5.15 18.02
C THR A 436 -0.32 4.42 17.90
N GLU A 437 -0.94 4.07 19.03
CA GLU A 437 -2.28 3.49 19.03
C GLU A 437 -3.34 4.48 18.52
N PRO A 438 -4.42 4.02 17.86
CA PRO A 438 -5.51 4.87 17.43
C PRO A 438 -6.12 5.63 18.64
N GLY A 439 -6.30 6.92 18.51
CA GLY A 439 -6.91 7.77 19.55
C GLY A 439 -5.97 8.47 20.49
N THR A 440 -4.66 8.21 20.46
CA THR A 440 -3.66 9.04 21.14
C THR A 440 -3.21 10.18 20.22
N ARG A 441 -4.00 11.27 20.17
CA ARG A 441 -3.48 12.53 19.63
C ARG A 441 -2.35 12.99 20.55
N TYR A 442 -1.16 13.15 20.02
CA TYR A 442 -0.13 13.92 20.68
C TYR A 442 -0.64 15.36 20.82
N GLU A 443 -0.99 15.79 22.04
CA GLU A 443 -1.04 17.20 22.34
C GLU A 443 0.37 17.74 22.14
N ASN A 444 0.54 18.61 21.15
CA ASN A 444 1.79 19.30 20.89
C ASN A 444 2.26 20.01 22.16
N GLN A 445 3.37 19.58 22.74
CA GLN A 445 4.21 20.38 23.63
C GLN A 445 5.38 20.97 22.86
#